data_9ade1a15ea60ae82b180d18de5fe3d2b
#
_entry.id   9ade1a15ea60ae82b180d18de5fe3d2b
#
_cell.length_a   1.000
_cell.length_b   1.000
_cell.length_c   1.000
_cell.angle_alpha   90.00
_cell.angle_beta   90.00
_cell.angle_gamma   90.00
#
_symmetry.space_group_name_H-M   'P 1'
#
loop_
_entity.id
_entity.type
_entity.pdbx_description
1 polymer ?
#
loop_
_entity_poly.entity_id
_entity_poly.type
_entity_poly.pdbx_seq_one_letter_code
_entity_poly.pdbx_strand_id
1 'polypeptide(L)'
;VYVNPTACFIRENIVIWGMKQKEKLDIAHDNDELEQKLADYAPKIQKFFEEINAIVLDKHAQTRLALCCLIAGGHVLFEDLPGLGKTTLASSLAHLAGLKFQRIQFTNDMLASDVIGINMFNQKEHQFEFKQGPIFTQILLADEINRSSPKTQSALLEAMEEGYATVDGIRYALPKPFWVIATQNPLFQSGTYALPESQLDRFLMRLSLGYPSRHAEKLLLQQESRFALIASLAYVFTENEVLELQQLTQQIFISETVQEYMLDLAEETRKKRQGLSTRGLLALKRAAQANAIIQQRSFVTPDDVQAVFVAVAAHRLGLSDAETLNVMQQVAVS
;
A
#
# COMPACT_ATOMS: atom_id res chain seq x y z
N VAL A 1 52.56 37.73 -20.85
CA VAL A 1 51.83 37.68 -19.58
C VAL A 1 51.71 36.21 -19.19
N TYR A 2 52.55 35.75 -18.26
CA TYR A 2 52.52 34.36 -17.75
C TYR A 2 51.36 34.27 -16.73
N VAL A 3 50.31 33.58 -17.08
CA VAL A 3 49.26 33.19 -16.14
C VAL A 3 49.77 32.01 -15.33
N ASN A 4 49.88 32.18 -14.03
CA ASN A 4 50.40 31.17 -13.10
C ASN A 4 49.40 30.00 -12.98
N PRO A 5 49.71 28.76 -13.40
CA PRO A 5 48.78 27.64 -13.42
C PRO A 5 48.32 27.20 -12.03
N THR A 6 49.04 27.53 -10.99
CA THR A 6 48.71 27.18 -9.59
C THR A 6 47.51 27.96 -9.02
N ALA A 7 47.26 29.17 -9.51
CA ALA A 7 46.15 29.99 -9.05
C ALA A 7 44.77 29.51 -9.60
N CYS A 8 44.78 28.85 -10.76
CA CYS A 8 43.56 28.26 -11.34
C CYS A 8 43.12 27.00 -10.59
N PHE A 9 44.07 26.14 -10.22
CA PHE A 9 43.82 24.88 -9.48
C PHE A 9 43.28 25.11 -8.05
N ILE A 10 43.72 26.17 -7.39
CA ILE A 10 43.26 26.54 -6.04
C ILE A 10 41.83 27.06 -6.09
N ARG A 11 41.49 27.88 -7.12
CA ARG A 11 40.12 28.38 -7.28
C ARG A 11 39.10 27.29 -7.58
N GLU A 12 39.43 26.34 -8.45
CA GLU A 12 38.54 25.20 -8.76
C GLU A 12 38.31 24.30 -7.53
N ASN A 13 39.36 24.00 -6.76
CA ASN A 13 39.23 23.19 -5.56
C ASN A 13 38.45 23.89 -4.44
N ILE A 14 38.55 25.21 -4.30
CA ILE A 14 37.75 25.98 -3.34
C ILE A 14 36.27 26.02 -3.75
N VAL A 15 35.98 26.13 -5.05
CA VAL A 15 34.59 26.10 -5.56
C VAL A 15 33.98 24.71 -5.37
N ILE A 16 34.68 23.63 -5.67
CA ILE A 16 34.24 22.26 -5.48
C ILE A 16 34.08 21.94 -3.98
N TRP A 17 34.96 22.43 -3.12
CA TRP A 17 34.81 22.26 -1.66
C TRP A 17 33.60 23.04 -1.12
N GLY A 18 33.38 24.27 -1.58
CA GLY A 18 32.22 25.07 -1.23
C GLY A 18 30.89 24.42 -1.68
N MET A 19 30.87 23.83 -2.90
CA MET A 19 29.69 23.10 -3.39
C MET A 19 29.41 21.84 -2.54
N LYS A 20 30.44 21.05 -2.20
CA LYS A 20 30.28 19.88 -1.33
C LYS A 20 29.84 20.23 0.10
N GLN A 21 30.28 21.40 0.63
CA GLN A 21 29.82 21.88 1.95
C GLN A 21 28.37 22.35 1.89
N LYS A 22 27.97 23.01 0.80
CA LYS A 22 26.58 23.44 0.57
C LYS A 22 25.65 22.22 0.41
N GLU A 23 26.03 21.23 -0.41
CA GLU A 23 25.29 19.98 -0.53
C GLU A 23 25.13 19.25 0.83
N LYS A 24 26.17 19.21 1.67
CA LYS A 24 26.09 18.61 3.00
C LYS A 24 25.17 19.41 3.94
N LEU A 25 25.16 20.72 3.85
CA LEU A 25 24.26 21.59 4.64
C LEU A 25 22.81 21.46 4.15
N ASP A 26 22.59 21.38 2.85
CA ASP A 26 21.26 21.19 2.25
C ASP A 26 20.69 19.80 2.63
N ILE A 27 21.50 18.73 2.58
CA ILE A 27 21.11 17.37 3.01
C ILE A 27 20.81 17.31 4.51
N ALA A 28 21.60 18.01 5.35
CA ALA A 28 21.34 18.06 6.80
C ALA A 28 20.05 18.81 7.11
N HIS A 29 19.77 19.91 6.41
CA HIS A 29 18.55 20.69 6.60
C HIS A 29 17.30 19.93 6.12
N ASP A 30 17.38 19.22 5.00
CA ASP A 30 16.31 18.37 4.50
C ASP A 30 15.98 17.22 5.46
N ASN A 31 17.00 16.65 6.14
CA ASN A 31 16.81 15.61 7.14
C ASN A 31 16.12 16.14 8.40
N ASP A 32 16.52 17.33 8.90
CA ASP A 32 15.90 17.94 10.08
C ASP A 32 14.43 18.26 9.83
N GLU A 33 14.08 18.76 8.64
CA GLU A 33 12.69 19.02 8.24
C GLU A 33 11.87 17.73 8.15
N LEU A 34 12.44 16.64 7.58
CA LEU A 34 11.79 15.34 7.52
C LEU A 34 11.53 14.77 8.92
N GLU A 35 12.52 14.83 9.82
CA GLU A 35 12.38 14.34 11.19
C GLU A 35 11.31 15.12 11.96
N GLN A 36 11.25 16.45 11.78
CA GLN A 36 10.20 17.27 12.39
C GLN A 36 8.81 16.87 11.89
N LYS A 37 8.63 16.68 10.58
CA LYS A 37 7.36 16.22 10.00
C LYS A 37 6.95 14.85 10.54
N LEU A 38 7.90 13.91 10.64
CA LEU A 38 7.63 12.59 11.21
C LEU A 38 7.21 12.69 12.70
N ALA A 39 7.85 13.57 13.47
CA ALA A 39 7.48 13.82 14.85
C ALA A 39 6.06 14.40 14.97
N ASP A 40 5.66 15.28 14.07
CA ASP A 40 4.30 15.85 14.03
C ASP A 40 3.22 14.78 13.71
N TYR A 41 3.57 13.76 12.90
CA TYR A 41 2.67 12.65 12.60
C TYR A 41 2.65 11.55 13.67
N ALA A 42 3.66 11.46 14.53
CA ALA A 42 3.76 10.41 15.56
C ALA A 42 2.50 10.26 16.42
N PRO A 43 1.95 11.33 17.04
CA PRO A 43 0.74 11.23 17.86
C PRO A 43 -0.50 10.82 17.05
N LYS A 44 -0.58 11.19 15.76
CA LYS A 44 -1.69 10.78 14.89
C LYS A 44 -1.61 9.31 14.52
N ILE A 45 -0.42 8.80 14.21
CA ILE A 45 -0.19 7.37 13.94
C ILE A 45 -0.53 6.55 15.19
N GLN A 46 -0.11 6.98 16.37
CA GLN A 46 -0.46 6.31 17.61
C GLN A 46 -1.98 6.29 17.83
N LYS A 47 -2.63 7.45 17.73
CA LYS A 47 -4.09 7.56 17.86
C LYS A 47 -4.83 6.66 16.85
N PHE A 48 -4.34 6.61 15.61
CA PHE A 48 -4.92 5.74 14.58
C PHE A 48 -4.92 4.27 15.02
N PHE A 49 -3.81 3.78 15.60
CA PHE A 49 -3.74 2.41 16.09
C PHE A 49 -4.60 2.18 17.33
N GLU A 50 -4.70 3.14 18.23
CA GLU A 50 -5.59 3.06 19.40
C GLU A 50 -7.05 2.89 18.95
N GLU A 51 -7.52 3.75 18.05
CA GLU A 51 -8.91 3.75 17.56
C GLU A 51 -9.23 2.50 16.71
N ILE A 52 -8.35 2.12 15.79
CA ILE A 52 -8.63 0.97 14.92
C ILE A 52 -8.59 -0.34 15.70
N ASN A 53 -7.70 -0.48 16.67
CA ASN A 53 -7.57 -1.70 17.49
C ASN A 53 -8.73 -1.86 18.49
N ALA A 54 -9.43 -0.79 18.84
CA ALA A 54 -10.68 -0.87 19.61
C ALA A 54 -11.82 -1.47 18.79
N ILE A 55 -11.79 -1.34 17.45
CA ILE A 55 -12.84 -1.86 16.55
C ILE A 55 -12.45 -3.24 16.01
N VAL A 56 -11.23 -3.37 15.50
CA VAL A 56 -10.70 -4.58 14.87
C VAL A 56 -9.85 -5.33 15.89
N LEU A 57 -10.53 -6.14 16.68
CA LEU A 57 -9.91 -6.81 17.83
C LEU A 57 -8.89 -7.85 17.39
N ASP A 58 -7.76 -7.91 18.12
CA ASP A 58 -6.72 -8.96 17.97
C ASP A 58 -6.00 -8.98 16.61
N LYS A 59 -6.01 -7.86 15.86
CA LYS A 59 -5.42 -7.78 14.52
C LYS A 59 -4.37 -6.66 14.39
N HIS A 60 -3.58 -6.42 15.46
CA HIS A 60 -2.60 -5.34 15.51
C HIS A 60 -1.56 -5.41 14.38
N ALA A 61 -1.06 -6.60 14.07
CA ALA A 61 -0.09 -6.78 12.99
C ALA A 61 -0.72 -6.47 11.61
N GLN A 62 -1.94 -6.96 11.38
CA GLN A 62 -2.65 -6.76 10.13
C GLN A 62 -3.08 -5.29 9.92
N THR A 63 -3.56 -4.62 10.98
CA THR A 63 -3.91 -3.19 10.93
C THR A 63 -2.68 -2.34 10.65
N ARG A 64 -1.53 -2.69 11.24
CA ARG A 64 -0.25 -2.03 10.98
C ARG A 64 0.19 -2.20 9.53
N LEU A 65 0.19 -3.43 9.00
CA LEU A 65 0.58 -3.69 7.61
C LEU A 65 -0.41 -3.05 6.61
N ALA A 66 -1.69 -2.98 6.94
CA ALA A 66 -2.68 -2.30 6.10
C ALA A 66 -2.43 -0.78 6.05
N LEU A 67 -2.14 -0.13 7.19
CA LEU A 67 -1.73 1.29 7.21
C LEU A 67 -0.41 1.49 6.47
N CYS A 68 0.57 0.60 6.67
CA CYS A 68 1.84 0.61 5.94
C CYS A 68 1.60 0.54 4.42
N CYS A 69 0.69 -0.32 3.97
CA CYS A 69 0.33 -0.44 2.57
C CYS A 69 -0.32 0.85 2.01
N LEU A 70 -1.18 1.51 2.77
CA LEU A 70 -1.79 2.80 2.40
C LEU A 70 -0.73 3.90 2.28
N ILE A 71 0.15 4.04 3.27
CA ILE A 71 1.23 5.03 3.30
C ILE A 71 2.25 4.76 2.17
N ALA A 72 2.53 3.50 1.86
CA ALA A 72 3.38 3.13 0.73
C ALA A 72 2.74 3.43 -0.66
N GLY A 73 1.48 3.87 -0.69
CA GLY A 73 0.75 4.12 -1.93
C GLY A 73 0.48 2.85 -2.75
N GLY A 74 0.38 1.69 -2.09
CA GLY A 74 0.13 0.40 -2.74
C GLY A 74 -1.26 -0.15 -2.40
N HIS A 75 -1.70 -1.17 -3.14
CA HIS A 75 -2.98 -1.85 -2.93
C HIS A 75 -2.79 -3.14 -2.12
N VAL A 76 -3.83 -3.57 -1.39
CA VAL A 76 -3.77 -4.75 -0.52
C VAL A 76 -4.77 -5.82 -0.94
N LEU A 77 -4.33 -7.09 -0.90
CA LEU A 77 -5.17 -8.25 -1.11
C LEU A 77 -5.35 -9.00 0.23
N PHE A 78 -6.59 -9.17 0.66
CA PHE A 78 -6.92 -10.05 1.78
C PHE A 78 -7.34 -11.43 1.29
N GLU A 79 -6.60 -12.44 1.70
CA GLU A 79 -6.87 -13.83 1.34
C GLU A 79 -7.32 -14.61 2.57
N ASP A 80 -8.64 -14.71 2.75
CA ASP A 80 -9.27 -15.29 3.92
C ASP A 80 -10.64 -15.85 3.63
N LEU A 81 -11.12 -16.70 4.53
CA LEU A 81 -12.51 -17.14 4.57
C LEU A 81 -13.48 -15.94 4.72
N PRO A 82 -14.72 -16.06 4.27
CA PRO A 82 -15.74 -15.05 4.48
C PRO A 82 -16.04 -14.86 5.98
N GLY A 83 -16.52 -13.67 6.36
CA GLY A 83 -16.99 -13.40 7.73
C GLY A 83 -15.92 -13.04 8.77
N LEU A 84 -14.63 -12.89 8.38
CA LEU A 84 -13.53 -12.59 9.31
C LEU A 84 -13.30 -11.08 9.57
N GLY A 85 -14.24 -10.22 9.19
CA GLY A 85 -14.17 -8.79 9.52
C GLY A 85 -13.43 -7.92 8.51
N LYS A 86 -13.15 -8.39 7.28
CA LYS A 86 -12.49 -7.62 6.22
C LYS A 86 -13.19 -6.29 5.90
N THR A 87 -14.52 -6.32 5.81
CA THR A 87 -15.33 -5.10 5.57
C THR A 87 -15.23 -4.12 6.74
N THR A 88 -15.25 -4.62 7.97
CA THR A 88 -15.08 -3.79 9.16
C THR A 88 -13.70 -3.13 9.17
N LEU A 89 -12.64 -3.88 8.88
CA LEU A 89 -11.30 -3.34 8.77
C LEU A 89 -11.22 -2.26 7.68
N ALA A 90 -11.69 -2.55 6.47
CA ALA A 90 -11.64 -1.62 5.34
C ALA A 90 -12.41 -0.31 5.62
N SER A 91 -13.63 -0.41 6.18
CA SER A 91 -14.42 0.77 6.53
C SER A 91 -13.82 1.58 7.67
N SER A 92 -13.20 0.92 8.68
CA SER A 92 -12.50 1.59 9.78
C SER A 92 -11.27 2.34 9.27
N LEU A 93 -10.45 1.70 8.41
CA LEU A 93 -9.29 2.32 7.79
C LEU A 93 -9.69 3.57 7.00
N ALA A 94 -10.75 3.47 6.18
CA ALA A 94 -11.24 4.58 5.38
C ALA A 94 -11.74 5.74 6.24
N HIS A 95 -12.52 5.43 7.27
CA HIS A 95 -13.08 6.43 8.17
C HIS A 95 -11.98 7.16 8.93
N LEU A 96 -11.05 6.43 9.57
CA LEU A 96 -9.95 7.03 10.34
C LEU A 96 -8.98 7.81 9.46
N ALA A 97 -8.81 7.40 8.20
CA ALA A 97 -8.00 8.12 7.21
C ALA A 97 -8.73 9.33 6.58
N GLY A 98 -9.98 9.59 6.91
CA GLY A 98 -10.77 10.70 6.37
C GLY A 98 -11.03 10.59 4.86
N LEU A 99 -11.08 9.37 4.31
CA LEU A 99 -11.17 9.08 2.89
C LEU A 99 -12.55 8.54 2.49
N LYS A 100 -13.00 8.89 1.30
CA LYS A 100 -14.26 8.39 0.73
C LYS A 100 -14.15 6.89 0.48
N PHE A 101 -15.13 6.14 0.99
CA PHE A 101 -15.19 4.68 0.94
C PHE A 101 -16.33 4.19 0.05
N GLN A 102 -16.05 3.19 -0.77
CA GLN A 102 -17.07 2.46 -1.52
C GLN A 102 -16.77 0.96 -1.51
N ARG A 103 -17.84 0.14 -1.50
CA ARG A 103 -17.74 -1.32 -1.56
C ARG A 103 -18.41 -1.82 -2.83
N ILE A 104 -17.72 -2.74 -3.50
CA ILE A 104 -18.28 -3.54 -4.61
C ILE A 104 -18.18 -5.01 -4.22
N GLN A 105 -19.28 -5.72 -4.33
CA GLN A 105 -19.31 -7.19 -4.25
C GLN A 105 -19.21 -7.74 -5.67
N PHE A 106 -18.11 -8.41 -6.00
CA PHE A 106 -17.93 -8.99 -7.33
C PHE A 106 -18.76 -10.26 -7.52
N THR A 107 -19.37 -10.40 -8.70
CA THR A 107 -20.21 -11.54 -9.10
C THR A 107 -19.85 -11.99 -10.51
N ASN A 108 -20.26 -13.20 -10.89
CA ASN A 108 -19.90 -13.80 -12.19
C ASN A 108 -20.50 -13.06 -13.40
N ASP A 109 -21.62 -12.40 -13.22
CA ASP A 109 -22.38 -11.66 -14.22
C ASP A 109 -21.97 -10.19 -14.33
N MET A 110 -21.11 -9.69 -13.41
CA MET A 110 -20.63 -8.31 -13.40
C MET A 110 -19.77 -8.01 -14.61
N LEU A 111 -20.07 -6.88 -15.27
CA LEU A 111 -19.32 -6.36 -16.41
C LEU A 111 -18.24 -5.36 -15.96
N ALA A 112 -17.23 -5.15 -16.79
CA ALA A 112 -16.22 -4.12 -16.55
C ALA A 112 -16.85 -2.71 -16.41
N SER A 113 -17.88 -2.41 -17.21
CA SER A 113 -18.62 -1.14 -17.13
C SER A 113 -19.31 -0.90 -15.79
N ASP A 114 -19.70 -1.98 -15.08
CA ASP A 114 -20.29 -1.85 -13.75
C ASP A 114 -19.28 -1.38 -12.69
N VAL A 115 -17.99 -1.57 -12.98
CA VAL A 115 -16.87 -1.17 -12.11
C VAL A 115 -16.36 0.21 -12.50
N ILE A 116 -16.03 0.42 -13.80
CA ILE A 116 -15.36 1.64 -14.27
C ILE A 116 -16.33 2.73 -14.73
N GLY A 117 -17.61 2.40 -14.98
CA GLY A 117 -18.59 3.32 -15.51
C GLY A 117 -18.84 3.16 -17.01
N ILE A 118 -19.79 3.91 -17.52
CA ILE A 118 -20.30 3.81 -18.89
C ILE A 118 -20.71 5.17 -19.43
N ASN A 119 -20.54 5.39 -20.75
CA ASN A 119 -21.15 6.53 -21.43
C ASN A 119 -22.61 6.22 -21.73
N MET A 120 -23.53 7.04 -21.21
CA MET A 120 -24.96 6.95 -21.42
C MET A 120 -25.45 8.11 -22.28
N PHE A 121 -26.31 7.83 -23.23
CA PHE A 121 -26.93 8.88 -24.04
C PHE A 121 -28.00 9.63 -23.23
N ASN A 122 -27.76 10.90 -22.96
CA ASN A 122 -28.73 11.79 -22.32
C ASN A 122 -29.73 12.29 -23.38
N GLN A 123 -30.96 11.81 -23.34
CA GLN A 123 -32.01 12.19 -24.29
C GLN A 123 -32.44 13.67 -24.22
N LYS A 124 -32.27 14.30 -23.06
CA LYS A 124 -32.66 15.71 -22.87
C LYS A 124 -31.63 16.67 -23.50
N GLU A 125 -30.35 16.34 -23.36
CA GLU A 125 -29.25 17.18 -23.82
C GLU A 125 -28.68 16.70 -25.16
N HIS A 126 -29.22 15.60 -25.71
CA HIS A 126 -28.78 14.98 -26.99
C HIS A 126 -27.26 14.72 -27.05
N GLN A 127 -26.65 14.35 -25.93
CA GLN A 127 -25.21 14.07 -25.83
C GLN A 127 -24.93 12.84 -24.97
N PHE A 128 -23.73 12.25 -25.16
CA PHE A 128 -23.25 11.21 -24.28
C PHE A 128 -22.67 11.82 -23.01
N GLU A 129 -23.07 11.28 -21.87
CA GLU A 129 -22.56 11.65 -20.55
C GLU A 129 -21.89 10.45 -19.90
N PHE A 130 -20.72 10.67 -19.35
CA PHE A 130 -20.03 9.64 -18.59
C PHE A 130 -20.65 9.49 -17.20
N LYS A 131 -21.25 8.33 -16.96
CA LYS A 131 -21.70 7.93 -15.63
C LYS A 131 -20.58 7.16 -14.95
N GLN A 132 -19.99 7.77 -13.93
CA GLN A 132 -18.91 7.18 -13.15
C GLN A 132 -19.36 5.90 -12.47
N GLY A 133 -18.50 4.87 -12.55
CA GLY A 133 -18.65 3.64 -11.78
C GLY A 133 -18.13 3.79 -10.34
N PRO A 134 -18.34 2.76 -9.51
CA PRO A 134 -17.94 2.79 -8.10
C PRO A 134 -16.44 2.87 -7.85
N ILE A 135 -15.60 2.69 -8.88
CA ILE A 135 -14.14 2.88 -8.78
C ILE A 135 -13.75 4.34 -8.53
N PHE A 136 -14.64 5.32 -8.82
CA PHE A 136 -14.38 6.74 -8.61
C PHE A 136 -14.57 7.12 -7.13
N THR A 137 -13.76 6.50 -6.28
CA THR A 137 -13.67 6.71 -4.84
C THR A 137 -12.20 6.69 -4.40
N GLN A 138 -11.92 7.05 -3.15
CA GLN A 138 -10.55 7.04 -2.64
C GLN A 138 -10.15 5.69 -2.05
N ILE A 139 -11.08 5.01 -1.37
CA ILE A 139 -10.89 3.64 -0.92
C ILE A 139 -11.99 2.77 -1.49
N LEU A 140 -11.60 1.77 -2.28
CA LEU A 140 -12.49 0.78 -2.84
C LEU A 140 -12.27 -0.57 -2.16
N LEU A 141 -13.30 -1.10 -1.51
CA LEU A 141 -13.34 -2.51 -1.13
C LEU A 141 -13.88 -3.34 -2.29
N ALA A 142 -13.00 -4.05 -2.97
CA ALA A 142 -13.33 -5.00 -4.04
C ALA A 142 -13.51 -6.40 -3.42
N ASP A 143 -14.74 -6.71 -3.01
CA ASP A 143 -15.04 -7.93 -2.25
C ASP A 143 -15.26 -9.11 -3.20
N GLU A 144 -14.58 -10.24 -2.93
CA GLU A 144 -14.60 -11.48 -3.73
C GLU A 144 -14.22 -11.26 -5.21
N ILE A 145 -13.11 -10.54 -5.46
CA ILE A 145 -12.66 -10.19 -6.83
C ILE A 145 -12.53 -11.41 -7.75
N ASN A 146 -12.16 -12.57 -7.19
CA ASN A 146 -12.02 -13.82 -7.94
C ASN A 146 -13.35 -14.44 -8.40
N ARG A 147 -14.51 -13.86 -8.06
CA ARG A 147 -15.82 -14.27 -8.59
C ARG A 147 -16.16 -13.60 -9.92
N SER A 148 -15.55 -12.51 -10.27
CA SER A 148 -15.81 -11.83 -11.55
C SER A 148 -14.99 -12.41 -12.69
N SER A 149 -15.44 -12.14 -13.93
CA SER A 149 -14.73 -12.55 -15.13
C SER A 149 -13.32 -11.95 -15.21
N PRO A 150 -12.35 -12.62 -15.89
CA PRO A 150 -11.01 -12.08 -16.11
C PRO A 150 -11.00 -10.69 -16.75
N LYS A 151 -11.98 -10.37 -17.59
CA LYS A 151 -12.12 -9.07 -18.23
C LYS A 151 -12.47 -7.99 -17.22
N THR A 152 -13.38 -8.27 -16.27
CA THR A 152 -13.78 -7.36 -15.19
C THR A 152 -12.64 -7.15 -14.19
N GLN A 153 -11.93 -8.24 -13.83
CA GLN A 153 -10.72 -8.15 -13.00
C GLN A 153 -9.66 -7.25 -13.64
N SER A 154 -9.39 -7.45 -14.95
CA SER A 154 -8.37 -6.68 -15.67
C SER A 154 -8.69 -5.19 -15.70
N ALA A 155 -9.96 -4.78 -15.82
CA ALA A 155 -10.36 -3.38 -15.82
C ALA A 155 -10.05 -2.70 -14.47
N LEU A 156 -10.32 -3.37 -13.33
CA LEU A 156 -9.95 -2.85 -12.02
C LEU A 156 -8.44 -2.78 -11.85
N LEU A 157 -7.73 -3.86 -12.23
CA LEU A 157 -6.28 -3.95 -12.05
C LEU A 157 -5.51 -2.97 -12.94
N GLU A 158 -6.02 -2.65 -14.15
CA GLU A 158 -5.48 -1.58 -14.99
C GLU A 158 -5.62 -0.23 -14.28
N ALA A 159 -6.81 0.06 -13.77
CA ALA A 159 -7.07 1.32 -13.08
C ALA A 159 -6.24 1.48 -11.79
N MET A 160 -5.93 0.38 -11.09
CA MET A 160 -5.02 0.37 -9.93
C MET A 160 -3.59 0.76 -10.33
N GLU A 161 -3.11 0.30 -11.48
CA GLU A 161 -1.74 0.58 -11.93
C GLU A 161 -1.60 1.98 -12.52
N GLU A 162 -2.57 2.40 -13.31
CA GLU A 162 -2.49 3.62 -14.13
C GLU A 162 -3.05 4.86 -13.41
N GLY A 163 -3.91 4.68 -12.39
CA GLY A 163 -4.59 5.77 -11.68
C GLY A 163 -5.67 6.47 -12.49
N TYR A 164 -6.14 5.85 -13.58
CA TYR A 164 -7.27 6.31 -14.40
C TYR A 164 -8.08 5.12 -14.94
N ALA A 165 -9.34 5.39 -15.28
CA ALA A 165 -10.19 4.44 -16.01
C ALA A 165 -10.31 4.89 -17.47
N THR A 166 -10.22 3.95 -18.42
CA THR A 166 -10.41 4.23 -19.85
C THR A 166 -11.79 3.74 -20.28
N VAL A 167 -12.65 4.66 -20.73
CA VAL A 167 -13.99 4.35 -21.26
C VAL A 167 -14.14 4.97 -22.65
N ASP A 168 -14.42 4.15 -23.64
CA ASP A 168 -14.55 4.55 -25.05
C ASP A 168 -13.38 5.41 -25.57
N GLY A 169 -12.15 5.05 -25.16
CA GLY A 169 -10.91 5.74 -25.55
C GLY A 169 -10.61 7.02 -24.77
N ILE A 170 -11.48 7.43 -23.85
CA ILE A 170 -11.30 8.62 -23.00
C ILE A 170 -10.77 8.16 -21.62
N ARG A 171 -9.74 8.86 -21.12
CA ARG A 171 -9.16 8.60 -19.79
C ARG A 171 -9.79 9.50 -18.74
N TYR A 172 -10.30 8.89 -17.70
CA TYR A 172 -10.88 9.56 -16.54
C TYR A 172 -10.00 9.31 -15.31
N ALA A 173 -9.38 10.37 -14.79
CA ALA A 173 -8.51 10.27 -13.61
C ALA A 173 -9.29 9.83 -12.37
N LEU A 174 -8.71 8.92 -11.59
CA LEU A 174 -9.26 8.49 -10.31
C LEU A 174 -8.93 9.51 -9.20
N PRO A 175 -9.76 9.61 -8.15
CA PRO A 175 -9.46 10.42 -6.99
C PRO A 175 -8.14 9.99 -6.33
N LYS A 176 -7.41 10.93 -5.72
CA LYS A 176 -6.18 10.64 -4.97
C LYS A 176 -6.40 10.94 -3.48
N PRO A 177 -5.82 10.14 -2.60
CA PRO A 177 -5.19 8.85 -2.87
C PRO A 177 -6.20 7.84 -3.40
N PHE A 178 -5.80 6.93 -4.28
CA PHE A 178 -6.63 5.82 -4.72
C PHE A 178 -6.09 4.51 -4.14
N TRP A 179 -6.88 3.86 -3.30
CA TRP A 179 -6.49 2.64 -2.62
C TRP A 179 -7.53 1.55 -2.77
N VAL A 180 -7.11 0.40 -3.28
CA VAL A 180 -7.96 -0.78 -3.40
C VAL A 180 -7.61 -1.77 -2.31
N ILE A 181 -8.62 -2.19 -1.57
CA ILE A 181 -8.61 -3.32 -0.67
C ILE A 181 -9.40 -4.43 -1.38
N ALA A 182 -8.70 -5.39 -1.97
CA ALA A 182 -9.34 -6.52 -2.60
C ALA A 182 -9.46 -7.69 -1.62
N THR A 183 -10.51 -8.50 -1.76
CA THR A 183 -10.63 -9.76 -1.02
C THR A 183 -10.77 -10.92 -1.99
N GLN A 184 -10.19 -12.05 -1.64
CA GLN A 184 -10.47 -13.32 -2.30
C GLN A 184 -10.61 -14.44 -1.27
N ASN A 185 -11.43 -15.43 -1.63
CA ASN A 185 -11.53 -16.66 -0.86
C ASN A 185 -10.55 -17.68 -1.46
N PRO A 186 -9.60 -18.23 -0.68
CA PRO A 186 -8.63 -19.21 -1.18
C PRO A 186 -9.26 -20.55 -1.57
N LEU A 187 -10.46 -20.86 -1.07
CA LEU A 187 -11.14 -22.09 -1.43
C LEU A 187 -11.63 -22.02 -2.86
N PHE A 188 -11.22 -23.00 -3.68
CA PHE A 188 -11.71 -23.19 -5.02
C PHE A 188 -13.21 -23.53 -4.97
N GLN A 189 -14.04 -22.49 -5.14
CA GLN A 189 -15.49 -22.66 -5.30
C GLN A 189 -15.82 -22.68 -6.80
N SER A 190 -16.83 -23.46 -7.16
CA SER A 190 -17.36 -23.46 -8.52
C SER A 190 -17.75 -22.04 -8.93
N GLY A 191 -17.27 -21.59 -10.08
CA GLY A 191 -17.55 -20.24 -10.59
C GLY A 191 -16.57 -19.17 -10.12
N THR A 192 -15.37 -19.52 -9.64
CA THR A 192 -14.30 -18.56 -9.36
C THR A 192 -13.20 -18.60 -10.41
N TYR A 193 -12.57 -17.46 -10.67
CA TYR A 193 -11.43 -17.28 -11.56
C TYR A 193 -10.23 -16.81 -10.75
N ALA A 194 -9.23 -17.67 -10.60
CA ALA A 194 -8.00 -17.30 -9.92
C ALA A 194 -7.31 -16.10 -10.59
N LEU A 195 -6.78 -15.20 -9.80
CA LEU A 195 -5.95 -14.10 -10.28
C LEU A 195 -4.62 -14.68 -10.80
N PRO A 196 -4.22 -14.42 -12.06
CA PRO A 196 -2.90 -14.78 -12.56
C PRO A 196 -1.79 -14.08 -11.76
N GLU A 197 -0.61 -14.68 -11.74
CA GLU A 197 0.56 -14.13 -11.02
C GLU A 197 0.90 -12.68 -11.41
N SER A 198 0.80 -12.36 -12.71
CA SER A 198 1.02 -10.99 -13.22
C SER A 198 0.00 -9.97 -12.69
N GLN A 199 -1.16 -10.43 -12.25
CA GLN A 199 -2.19 -9.61 -11.64
C GLN A 199 -2.00 -9.53 -10.11
N LEU A 200 -1.56 -10.61 -9.48
CA LEU A 200 -1.20 -10.62 -8.06
C LEU A 200 -0.02 -9.67 -7.77
N ASP A 201 0.93 -9.54 -8.69
CA ASP A 201 2.08 -8.62 -8.57
C ASP A 201 1.69 -7.12 -8.49
N ARG A 202 0.45 -6.76 -8.86
CA ARG A 202 -0.07 -5.38 -8.74
C ARG A 202 -0.48 -5.02 -7.30
N PHE A 203 -0.72 -6.00 -6.45
CA PHE A 203 -0.95 -5.77 -5.03
C PHE A 203 0.39 -5.61 -4.31
N LEU A 204 0.52 -4.53 -3.54
CA LEU A 204 1.74 -4.30 -2.74
C LEU A 204 1.91 -5.39 -1.69
N MET A 205 0.83 -5.72 -0.99
CA MET A 205 0.82 -6.70 0.08
C MET A 205 -0.35 -7.68 -0.06
N ARG A 206 -0.11 -8.95 0.34
CA ARG A 206 -1.15 -9.91 0.66
C ARG A 206 -1.19 -10.11 2.17
N LEU A 207 -2.37 -10.03 2.75
CA LEU A 207 -2.60 -10.18 4.18
C LEU A 207 -3.68 -11.22 4.45
N SER A 208 -3.60 -11.86 5.61
CA SER A 208 -4.64 -12.73 6.15
C SER A 208 -5.02 -12.24 7.55
N LEU A 209 -6.32 -12.10 7.81
CA LEU A 209 -6.81 -11.75 9.14
C LEU A 209 -6.83 -12.98 10.05
N GLY A 210 -7.15 -14.15 9.49
CA GLY A 210 -7.37 -15.35 10.27
C GLY A 210 -8.52 -15.22 11.28
N TYR A 211 -8.80 -16.27 12.01
CA TYR A 211 -9.80 -16.23 13.06
C TYR A 211 -9.39 -15.31 14.22
N PRO A 212 -10.33 -14.60 14.87
CA PRO A 212 -10.05 -13.88 16.09
C PRO A 212 -9.77 -14.86 17.23
N SER A 213 -9.11 -14.38 18.30
CA SER A 213 -8.94 -15.20 19.50
C SER A 213 -10.29 -15.42 20.19
N ARG A 214 -10.37 -16.46 21.02
CA ARG A 214 -11.55 -16.73 21.83
C ARG A 214 -11.97 -15.52 22.69
N HIS A 215 -11.00 -14.74 23.16
CA HIS A 215 -11.27 -13.52 23.93
C HIS A 215 -11.95 -12.47 23.05
N ALA A 216 -11.41 -12.22 21.87
CA ALA A 216 -11.98 -11.29 20.91
C ALA A 216 -13.39 -11.73 20.46
N GLU A 217 -13.60 -13.04 20.18
CA GLU A 217 -14.94 -13.57 19.87
C GLU A 217 -15.96 -13.32 20.99
N LYS A 218 -15.55 -13.51 22.26
CA LYS A 218 -16.41 -13.23 23.40
C LYS A 218 -16.82 -11.76 23.47
N LEU A 219 -15.88 -10.84 23.20
CA LEU A 219 -16.18 -9.41 23.13
C LEU A 219 -17.13 -9.09 21.97
N LEU A 220 -16.95 -9.75 20.82
CA LEU A 220 -17.83 -9.61 19.66
C LEU A 220 -19.29 -9.99 19.95
N LEU A 221 -19.51 -11.03 20.75
CA LEU A 221 -20.84 -11.47 21.15
C LEU A 221 -21.52 -10.50 22.12
N GLN A 222 -20.77 -9.64 22.80
CA GLN A 222 -21.27 -8.68 23.78
C GLN A 222 -21.47 -7.26 23.22
N GLN A 223 -20.86 -6.94 22.08
CA GLN A 223 -20.89 -5.60 21.50
C GLN A 223 -22.09 -5.39 20.58
N GLU A 224 -22.63 -4.18 20.61
CA GLU A 224 -23.58 -3.66 19.64
C GLU A 224 -22.91 -3.41 18.27
N SER A 225 -23.70 -2.95 17.30
CA SER A 225 -23.29 -2.76 15.90
C SER A 225 -21.98 -1.97 15.77
N ARG A 226 -20.94 -2.62 15.21
CA ARG A 226 -19.63 -1.99 14.92
C ARG A 226 -19.72 -0.83 13.95
N PHE A 227 -20.70 -0.84 13.04
CA PHE A 227 -20.92 0.28 12.12
C PHE A 227 -21.29 1.57 12.87
N ALA A 228 -22.06 1.47 13.95
CA ALA A 228 -22.37 2.62 14.80
C ALA A 228 -21.13 3.14 15.51
N LEU A 229 -20.26 2.25 15.99
CA LEU A 229 -18.97 2.62 16.59
C LEU A 229 -18.07 3.36 15.59
N ILE A 230 -17.88 2.84 14.38
CA ILE A 230 -17.07 3.48 13.34
C ILE A 230 -17.59 4.88 13.04
N ALA A 231 -18.91 5.05 12.90
CA ALA A 231 -19.52 6.34 12.59
C ALA A 231 -19.37 7.38 13.71
N SER A 232 -19.11 6.96 14.94
CA SER A 232 -18.93 7.86 16.09
C SER A 232 -17.48 8.35 16.26
N LEU A 233 -16.50 7.75 15.55
CA LEU A 233 -15.12 8.14 15.64
C LEU A 233 -14.83 9.44 14.87
N ALA A 234 -13.88 10.21 15.35
CA ALA A 234 -13.33 11.32 14.60
C ALA A 234 -12.28 10.82 13.58
N TYR A 235 -12.15 11.51 12.46
CA TYR A 235 -11.03 11.29 11.54
C TYR A 235 -9.70 11.55 12.26
N VAL A 236 -8.72 10.72 11.99
CA VAL A 236 -7.35 10.90 12.52
C VAL A 236 -6.48 11.61 11.51
N PHE A 237 -6.63 11.24 10.24
CA PHE A 237 -5.97 11.88 9.11
C PHE A 237 -6.97 12.62 8.23
N THR A 238 -6.47 13.56 7.47
CA THR A 238 -7.15 14.16 6.32
C THR A 238 -6.58 13.58 5.03
N GLU A 239 -7.30 13.76 3.92
CA GLU A 239 -6.85 13.37 2.58
C GLU A 239 -5.44 13.92 2.26
N ASN A 240 -5.20 15.20 2.55
CA ASN A 240 -3.91 15.84 2.29
C ASN A 240 -2.77 15.23 3.13
N GLU A 241 -3.04 14.87 4.39
CA GLU A 241 -2.05 14.25 5.26
C GLU A 241 -1.70 12.83 4.81
N VAL A 242 -2.66 12.07 4.30
CA VAL A 242 -2.37 10.76 3.70
C VAL A 242 -1.49 10.93 2.45
N LEU A 243 -1.77 11.90 1.59
CA LEU A 243 -0.95 12.20 0.42
C LEU A 243 0.46 12.67 0.83
N GLU A 244 0.58 13.49 1.86
CA GLU A 244 1.87 13.93 2.40
C GLU A 244 2.67 12.74 2.95
N LEU A 245 2.07 11.84 3.72
CA LEU A 245 2.72 10.62 4.21
C LEU A 245 3.21 9.74 3.04
N GLN A 246 2.45 9.64 1.94
CA GLN A 246 2.88 8.93 0.74
C GLN A 246 4.10 9.60 0.07
N GLN A 247 4.18 10.92 0.09
CA GLN A 247 5.33 11.66 -0.43
C GLN A 247 6.56 11.52 0.49
N LEU A 248 6.38 11.62 1.81
CA LEU A 248 7.43 11.43 2.80
C LEU A 248 8.04 10.02 2.72
N THR A 249 7.24 9.00 2.37
CA THR A 249 7.74 7.63 2.19
C THR A 249 8.90 7.58 1.18
N GLN A 250 8.86 8.37 0.12
CA GLN A 250 9.90 8.37 -0.91
C GLN A 250 11.20 9.06 -0.43
N GLN A 251 11.14 9.87 0.63
CA GLN A 251 12.26 10.62 1.19
C GLN A 251 13.00 9.83 2.28
N ILE A 252 12.39 8.74 2.80
CA ILE A 252 13.02 7.90 3.83
C ILE A 252 14.29 7.27 3.29
N PHE A 253 15.38 7.53 3.99
CA PHE A 253 16.72 7.09 3.59
C PHE A 253 16.90 5.56 3.69
N ILE A 254 17.63 4.98 2.75
CA ILE A 254 18.00 3.56 2.76
C ILE A 254 19.52 3.47 2.54
N SER A 255 20.24 2.95 3.53
CA SER A 255 21.67 2.74 3.44
C SER A 255 22.03 1.66 2.40
N GLU A 256 23.25 1.70 1.89
CA GLU A 256 23.77 0.67 0.98
C GLU A 256 23.68 -0.73 1.59
N THR A 257 24.03 -0.89 2.86
CA THR A 257 23.90 -2.17 3.61
C THR A 257 22.47 -2.73 3.58
N VAL A 258 21.45 -1.88 3.78
CA VAL A 258 20.05 -2.32 3.73
C VAL A 258 19.62 -2.63 2.29
N GLN A 259 20.15 -1.90 1.29
CA GLN A 259 19.92 -2.22 -0.12
C GLN A 259 20.51 -3.59 -0.49
N GLU A 260 21.76 -3.87 -0.07
CA GLU A 260 22.38 -5.19 -0.27
C GLU A 260 21.56 -6.30 0.40
N TYR A 261 21.10 -6.10 1.64
CA TYR A 261 20.23 -7.06 2.30
C TYR A 261 18.93 -7.33 1.51
N MET A 262 18.30 -6.31 0.92
CA MET A 262 17.13 -6.50 0.06
C MET A 262 17.47 -7.26 -1.22
N LEU A 263 18.66 -7.04 -1.80
CA LEU A 263 19.15 -7.76 -2.97
C LEU A 263 19.43 -9.22 -2.64
N ASP A 264 20.08 -9.51 -1.52
CA ASP A 264 20.33 -10.87 -1.03
C ASP A 264 19.03 -11.65 -0.83
N LEU A 265 18.01 -11.01 -0.23
CA LEU A 265 16.67 -11.59 -0.11
C LEU A 265 16.08 -11.92 -1.48
N ALA A 266 16.17 -10.99 -2.44
CA ALA A 266 15.67 -11.21 -3.79
C ALA A 266 16.42 -12.36 -4.49
N GLU A 267 17.74 -12.45 -4.36
CA GLU A 267 18.56 -13.53 -4.92
C GLU A 267 18.23 -14.87 -4.30
N GLU A 268 18.02 -14.94 -2.97
CA GLU A 268 17.62 -16.17 -2.30
C GLU A 268 16.27 -16.68 -2.83
N THR A 269 15.31 -15.77 -3.06
CA THR A 269 14.03 -16.15 -3.67
C THR A 269 14.20 -16.69 -5.09
N ARG A 270 15.15 -16.16 -5.88
CA ARG A 270 15.41 -16.56 -7.29
C ARG A 270 16.07 -17.93 -7.44
N LYS A 271 16.69 -18.47 -6.37
CA LYS A 271 17.17 -19.86 -6.35
C LYS A 271 16.04 -20.87 -6.39
N LYS A 272 14.82 -20.48 -6.08
CA LYS A 272 13.59 -21.27 -6.16
C LYS A 272 12.86 -20.98 -7.49
N ARG A 273 11.76 -21.67 -7.78
CA ARG A 273 11.10 -21.68 -9.10
C ARG A 273 10.66 -20.32 -9.65
N GLN A 274 10.26 -19.40 -8.76
CA GLN A 274 9.84 -18.03 -9.09
C GLN A 274 10.45 -17.10 -8.06
N GLY A 275 11.38 -16.28 -8.48
CA GLY A 275 12.02 -15.30 -7.62
C GLY A 275 11.30 -13.95 -7.65
N LEU A 276 11.60 -13.11 -6.68
CA LEU A 276 11.07 -11.76 -6.58
C LEU A 276 11.48 -10.94 -7.82
N SER A 277 10.49 -10.37 -8.52
CA SER A 277 10.70 -9.51 -9.66
C SER A 277 11.31 -8.15 -9.25
N THR A 278 11.80 -7.37 -10.22
CA THR A 278 12.22 -5.99 -9.94
C THR A 278 11.06 -5.14 -9.39
N ARG A 279 9.84 -5.34 -9.87
CA ARG A 279 8.63 -4.69 -9.32
C ARG A 279 8.42 -5.09 -7.86
N GLY A 280 8.58 -6.38 -7.54
CA GLY A 280 8.49 -6.90 -6.17
C GLY A 280 9.58 -6.34 -5.25
N LEU A 281 10.82 -6.17 -5.75
CA LEU A 281 11.90 -5.53 -4.99
C LEU A 281 11.61 -4.05 -4.71
N LEU A 282 11.09 -3.31 -5.70
CA LEU A 282 10.66 -1.92 -5.51
C LEU A 282 9.44 -1.81 -4.58
N ALA A 283 8.55 -2.81 -4.60
CA ALA A 283 7.44 -2.91 -3.65
C ALA A 283 7.96 -3.13 -2.22
N LEU A 284 8.94 -4.01 -2.03
CA LEU A 284 9.60 -4.26 -0.75
C LEU A 284 10.26 -2.98 -0.21
N LYS A 285 10.99 -2.26 -1.06
CA LYS A 285 11.59 -0.97 -0.74
C LYS A 285 10.55 0.01 -0.19
N ARG A 286 9.47 0.26 -0.94
CA ARG A 286 8.43 1.21 -0.53
C ARG A 286 7.72 0.79 0.75
N ALA A 287 7.45 -0.50 0.92
CA ALA A 287 6.84 -1.03 2.12
C ALA A 287 7.74 -0.86 3.36
N ALA A 288 9.05 -1.12 3.24
CA ALA A 288 10.00 -0.91 4.32
C ALA A 288 10.13 0.57 4.70
N GLN A 289 10.15 1.48 3.71
CA GLN A 289 10.14 2.92 3.95
C GLN A 289 8.87 3.37 4.70
N ALA A 290 7.70 2.90 4.29
CA ALA A 290 6.44 3.20 4.98
C ALA A 290 6.42 2.62 6.40
N ASN A 291 7.03 1.44 6.62
CA ASN A 291 7.16 0.87 7.95
C ASN A 291 8.08 1.72 8.85
N ALA A 292 9.17 2.28 8.31
CA ALA A 292 10.05 3.19 9.04
C ALA A 292 9.30 4.45 9.50
N ILE A 293 8.41 5.03 8.67
CA ILE A 293 7.52 6.15 9.07
C ILE A 293 6.64 5.75 10.25
N ILE A 294 5.99 4.57 10.19
CA ILE A 294 5.16 4.08 11.31
C ILE A 294 5.99 3.92 12.58
N GLN A 295 7.28 3.62 12.46
CA GLN A 295 8.23 3.54 13.57
C GLN A 295 8.89 4.91 13.92
N GLN A 296 8.43 5.99 13.29
CA GLN A 296 8.94 7.35 13.52
C GLN A 296 10.44 7.49 13.24
N ARG A 297 10.91 6.88 12.14
CA ARG A 297 12.31 6.96 11.73
C ARG A 297 12.44 7.51 10.30
N SER A 298 13.44 8.36 10.10
CA SER A 298 13.81 8.93 8.79
C SER A 298 14.66 7.98 7.93
N PHE A 299 14.93 6.75 8.44
CA PHE A 299 15.74 5.74 7.73
C PHE A 299 15.20 4.33 7.95
N VAL A 300 15.45 3.47 6.96
CA VAL A 300 15.08 2.06 6.98
C VAL A 300 16.13 1.23 7.69
N THR A 301 15.68 0.28 8.53
CA THR A 301 16.51 -0.75 9.14
C THR A 301 16.20 -2.13 8.55
N PRO A 302 17.07 -3.13 8.72
CA PRO A 302 16.75 -4.51 8.33
C PRO A 302 15.44 -5.03 8.95
N ASP A 303 15.12 -4.63 10.18
CA ASP A 303 13.87 -5.02 10.86
C ASP A 303 12.62 -4.52 10.10
N ASP A 304 12.71 -3.33 9.45
CA ASP A 304 11.60 -2.83 8.63
C ASP A 304 11.38 -3.70 7.40
N VAL A 305 12.47 -4.13 6.77
CA VAL A 305 12.42 -5.05 5.62
C VAL A 305 11.80 -6.38 6.05
N GLN A 306 12.26 -6.96 7.16
CA GLN A 306 11.75 -8.21 7.70
C GLN A 306 10.27 -8.12 8.07
N ALA A 307 9.84 -7.03 8.70
CA ALA A 307 8.46 -6.81 9.11
C ALA A 307 7.45 -6.85 7.96
N VAL A 308 7.86 -6.47 6.76
CA VAL A 308 6.98 -6.40 5.58
C VAL A 308 7.25 -7.50 4.55
N PHE A 309 8.38 -8.21 4.63
CA PHE A 309 8.84 -9.13 3.59
C PHE A 309 7.82 -10.20 3.25
N VAL A 310 7.26 -10.89 4.24
CA VAL A 310 6.27 -11.97 4.02
C VAL A 310 5.04 -11.42 3.30
N ALA A 311 4.49 -10.29 3.76
CA ALA A 311 3.32 -9.68 3.17
C ALA A 311 3.55 -9.23 1.71
N VAL A 312 4.76 -8.78 1.38
CA VAL A 312 5.14 -8.33 0.04
C VAL A 312 5.52 -9.49 -0.88
N ALA A 313 6.20 -10.52 -0.38
CA ALA A 313 6.82 -11.55 -1.21
C ALA A 313 5.95 -12.80 -1.39
N ALA A 314 5.20 -13.24 -0.39
CA ALA A 314 4.55 -14.55 -0.38
C ALA A 314 3.65 -14.80 -1.60
N HIS A 315 2.79 -13.85 -1.96
CA HIS A 315 1.88 -13.98 -3.09
C HIS A 315 2.59 -13.90 -4.45
N ARG A 316 3.75 -13.24 -4.52
CA ARG A 316 4.58 -13.12 -5.72
C ARG A 316 5.38 -14.40 -5.98
N LEU A 317 5.72 -15.10 -4.89
CA LEU A 317 6.49 -16.34 -4.94
C LEU A 317 5.59 -17.58 -5.08
N GLY A 318 4.27 -17.43 -4.93
CA GLY A 318 3.34 -18.56 -4.85
C GLY A 318 3.60 -19.45 -3.63
N LEU A 319 4.15 -18.87 -2.53
CA LEU A 319 4.49 -19.58 -1.31
C LEU A 319 3.52 -19.24 -0.18
N SER A 320 3.41 -20.13 0.78
CA SER A 320 2.79 -19.85 2.08
C SER A 320 3.62 -18.83 2.87
N ASP A 321 2.99 -18.20 3.85
CA ASP A 321 3.68 -17.24 4.73
C ASP A 321 4.82 -17.91 5.51
N ALA A 322 4.62 -19.16 5.96
CA ALA A 322 5.65 -19.94 6.67
C ALA A 322 6.86 -20.27 5.77
N GLU A 323 6.62 -20.68 4.51
CA GLU A 323 7.70 -20.93 3.54
C GLU A 323 8.45 -19.65 3.19
N THR A 324 7.75 -18.54 3.04
CA THR A 324 8.37 -17.24 2.76
C THR A 324 9.20 -16.74 3.94
N LEU A 325 8.73 -16.95 5.18
CA LEU A 325 9.48 -16.66 6.39
C LEU A 325 10.76 -17.49 6.46
N ASN A 326 10.70 -18.78 6.12
CA ASN A 326 11.88 -19.65 6.08
C ASN A 326 12.92 -19.16 5.05
N VAL A 327 12.48 -18.63 3.89
CA VAL A 327 13.40 -18.03 2.90
C VAL A 327 14.11 -16.82 3.50
N MET A 328 13.37 -15.95 4.16
CA MET A 328 13.93 -14.75 4.79
C MET A 328 14.97 -15.10 5.87
N GLN A 329 14.73 -16.14 6.68
CA GLN A 329 15.63 -16.57 7.74
C GLN A 329 16.93 -17.19 7.23
N GLN A 330 17.02 -17.58 5.95
CA GLN A 330 18.25 -18.09 5.33
C GLN A 330 19.23 -16.99 4.97
N VAL A 331 18.80 -15.74 4.94
CA VAL A 331 19.63 -14.57 4.59
C VAL A 331 20.05 -13.86 5.88
N ALA A 332 21.36 -13.82 6.12
CA ALA A 332 21.90 -13.10 7.27
C ALA A 332 21.81 -11.58 7.05
N VAL A 333 21.57 -10.84 8.11
CA VAL A 333 21.76 -9.40 8.11
C VAL A 333 23.25 -9.14 8.27
N SER A 334 23.93 -8.72 7.21
CA SER A 334 25.36 -8.41 7.19
C SER A 334 25.66 -7.02 7.75
#